data_594f52858e3ffba2c15be62b82f18c81
#
_entry.id   594f52858e3ffba2c15be62b82f18c81
#
_cell.length_a   1.000
_cell.length_b   1.000
_cell.length_c   1.000
_cell.angle_alpha   90.00
_cell.angle_beta   90.00
_cell.angle_gamma   90.00
#
_symmetry.space_group_name_H-M   'P 1'
#
loop_
_entity.id
_entity.type
_entity.pdbx_description
1 polymer ?
#
loop_
_entity_poly.entity_id
_entity_poly.type
_entity_poly.pdbx_seq_one_letter_code
_entity_poly.pdbx_strand_id
1 'polypeptide(L)'
;MNLVYADAQGNVYDHPEYTALGRNGDMIVDIMENELIPLPEGATLVSLPNTRPVAVDSGSGDMVAVPDDVTAVGALLPQGFTRLLLPSYVKTDKSESLPLFGYTAVVWKDGQFYVAAEQTDDPHPWNPRNCDPDELEVKVDRLLAQYPDNRLYQHLSHCALGYECLTASNTFLQRWEGAVPVSATCNAGCHGCISEQPDDSGFPAPQTRMNFKPTVEEIVQVMLEHLRAPDSIISFGQGCEGEPSTMAGLIVPAIREVRGRTKLGYININTNAGL
;
A
#
# COMPACT_ATOMS: atom_id res chain seq x y z
N MET A 1 3.82 25.18 11.77
CA MET A 1 3.45 23.80 11.37
C MET A 1 2.90 23.09 12.59
N ASN A 2 1.56 23.11 12.73
CA ASN A 2 0.94 22.57 13.93
C ASN A 2 1.00 21.03 13.92
N LEU A 3 1.19 20.47 15.11
CA LEU A 3 1.03 19.04 15.32
C LEU A 3 -0.39 18.59 14.93
N VAL A 4 -0.49 17.42 14.28
CA VAL A 4 -1.75 16.75 14.02
C VAL A 4 -1.86 15.53 14.95
N TYR A 5 -3.01 15.38 15.60
CA TYR A 5 -3.28 14.29 16.55
C TYR A 5 -4.71 13.75 16.40
N ALA A 6 -4.96 12.58 16.96
CA ALA A 6 -6.30 12.03 17.08
C ALA A 6 -6.72 11.96 18.56
N ASP A 7 -8.00 12.25 18.82
CA ASP A 7 -8.63 12.03 20.13
C ASP A 7 -8.93 10.54 20.38
N ALA A 8 -9.47 10.22 21.56
CA ALA A 8 -9.86 8.87 21.93
C ALA A 8 -10.98 8.27 21.06
N GLN A 9 -11.71 9.10 20.31
CA GLN A 9 -12.75 8.70 19.38
C GLN A 9 -12.22 8.54 17.94
N GLY A 10 -10.94 8.86 17.70
CA GLY A 10 -10.29 8.80 16.40
C GLY A 10 -10.53 10.05 15.52
N ASN A 11 -11.13 11.11 16.06
CA ASN A 11 -11.24 12.36 15.32
C ASN A 11 -9.90 13.07 15.26
N VAL A 12 -9.58 13.65 14.11
CA VAL A 12 -8.28 14.28 13.84
C VAL A 12 -8.38 15.79 14.01
N TYR A 13 -7.43 16.35 14.74
CA TYR A 13 -7.34 17.79 15.05
C TYR A 13 -5.90 18.27 14.90
N ASP A 14 -5.73 19.60 14.80
CA ASP A 14 -4.44 20.24 14.96
C ASP A 14 -4.25 20.80 16.39
N HIS A 15 -2.99 20.91 16.82
CA HIS A 15 -2.62 21.46 18.11
C HIS A 15 -1.69 22.66 17.92
N PRO A 16 -2.20 23.90 18.00
CA PRO A 16 -1.41 25.08 17.67
C PRO A 16 -0.27 25.40 18.65
N GLU A 17 -0.31 24.83 19.87
CA GLU A 17 0.73 25.00 20.88
C GLU A 17 1.93 24.08 20.66
N TYR A 18 1.83 23.10 19.74
CA TYR A 18 2.90 22.16 19.42
C TYR A 18 3.30 22.23 17.96
N THR A 19 4.60 22.32 17.71
CA THR A 19 5.18 22.19 16.38
C THR A 19 5.46 20.73 16.07
N ALA A 20 4.96 20.24 14.95
CA ALA A 20 5.13 18.87 14.51
C ALA A 20 6.59 18.55 14.21
N LEU A 21 7.00 17.32 14.55
CA LEU A 21 8.27 16.72 14.22
C LEU A 21 8.11 15.49 13.35
N GLY A 22 9.12 15.21 12.55
CA GLY A 22 9.25 13.97 11.80
C GLY A 22 10.23 13.01 12.45
N ARG A 23 10.34 11.81 11.86
CA ARG A 23 11.35 10.82 12.25
C ARG A 23 12.01 10.23 11.03
N ASN A 24 13.33 10.15 11.07
CA ASN A 24 14.17 9.47 10.08
C ASN A 24 14.92 8.33 10.79
N GLY A 25 14.49 7.08 10.57
CA GLY A 25 14.93 5.95 11.38
C GLY A 25 14.58 6.16 12.86
N ASP A 26 15.59 6.15 13.73
CA ASP A 26 15.43 6.37 15.18
C ASP A 26 15.60 7.83 15.59
N MET A 27 15.97 8.71 14.65
CA MET A 27 16.18 10.14 14.93
C MET A 27 14.88 10.92 14.75
N ILE A 28 14.54 11.72 15.76
CA ILE A 28 13.50 12.73 15.66
C ILE A 28 14.13 13.97 15.05
N VAL A 29 13.48 14.55 14.04
CA VAL A 29 14.01 15.66 13.25
C VAL A 29 12.92 16.71 13.01
N ASP A 30 13.36 17.96 12.79
CA ASP A 30 12.47 19.01 12.30
C ASP A 30 11.97 18.67 10.89
N ILE A 31 10.73 19.05 10.60
CA ILE A 31 10.16 18.94 9.25
C ILE A 31 10.43 20.26 8.53
N MET A 32 11.16 20.21 7.42
CA MET A 32 11.47 21.39 6.63
C MET A 32 10.35 21.74 5.66
N GLU A 33 10.15 23.02 5.35
CA GLU A 33 9.09 23.46 4.44
C GLU A 33 9.19 22.85 3.05
N ASN A 34 10.40 22.64 2.56
CA ASN A 34 10.66 22.04 1.26
C ASN A 34 10.44 20.51 1.21
N GLU A 35 10.19 19.89 2.35
CA GLU A 35 9.81 18.46 2.46
C GLU A 35 8.29 18.27 2.43
N LEU A 36 7.53 19.35 2.45
CA LEU A 36 6.08 19.32 2.56
C LEU A 36 5.39 19.52 1.21
N ILE A 37 4.42 18.64 0.96
CA ILE A 37 3.43 18.83 -0.09
C ILE A 37 2.03 18.85 0.53
N PRO A 38 1.03 19.52 -0.08
CA PRO A 38 -0.37 19.38 0.34
C PRO A 38 -0.76 17.90 0.38
N LEU A 39 -1.61 17.52 1.36
CA LEU A 39 -2.09 16.14 1.47
C LEU A 39 -2.67 15.69 0.11
N PRO A 40 -2.07 14.67 -0.54
CA PRO A 40 -2.51 14.25 -1.87
C PRO A 40 -3.94 13.73 -1.86
N GLU A 41 -4.62 13.90 -2.97
CA GLU A 41 -5.91 13.26 -3.21
C GLU A 41 -5.74 11.73 -3.15
N GLY A 42 -6.62 11.05 -2.41
CA GLY A 42 -6.54 9.61 -2.17
C GLY A 42 -5.64 9.21 -0.99
N ALA A 43 -4.98 10.15 -0.32
CA ALA A 43 -4.32 9.89 0.95
C ALA A 43 -5.33 9.71 2.08
N THR A 44 -5.01 8.84 3.02
CA THR A 44 -5.84 8.57 4.22
C THR A 44 -5.08 8.94 5.48
N LEU A 45 -5.70 9.75 6.34
CA LEU A 45 -5.18 9.99 7.69
C LEU A 45 -5.54 8.80 8.59
N VAL A 46 -4.56 8.31 9.33
CA VAL A 46 -4.72 7.17 10.25
C VAL A 46 -4.18 7.51 11.63
N SER A 47 -4.95 7.21 12.66
CA SER A 47 -4.46 7.22 14.03
C SER A 47 -3.53 6.02 14.25
N LEU A 48 -2.46 6.22 15.04
CA LEU A 48 -1.47 5.18 15.35
C LEU A 48 -1.73 4.67 16.77
N PRO A 49 -2.47 3.57 16.96
CA PRO A 49 -2.90 3.12 18.28
C PRO A 49 -1.73 2.92 19.25
N ASN A 50 -1.99 3.21 20.53
CA ASN A 50 -0.99 3.03 21.59
C ASN A 50 0.31 3.82 21.37
N THR A 51 0.21 4.98 20.71
CA THR A 51 1.33 5.92 20.52
C THR A 51 0.96 7.28 21.06
N ARG A 52 1.96 8.04 21.45
CA ARG A 52 1.84 9.44 21.86
C ARG A 52 2.74 10.29 20.97
N PRO A 53 2.23 11.34 20.34
CA PRO A 53 3.05 12.18 19.46
C PRO A 53 4.17 12.86 20.22
N VAL A 54 5.31 13.04 19.55
CA VAL A 54 6.43 13.85 20.02
C VAL A 54 6.48 15.10 19.16
N ALA A 55 6.55 16.26 19.82
CA ALA A 55 6.51 17.57 19.19
C ALA A 55 7.36 18.57 19.97
N VAL A 56 7.56 19.75 19.41
CA VAL A 56 8.17 20.89 20.14
C VAL A 56 7.05 21.71 20.76
N ASP A 57 7.08 21.89 22.07
CA ASP A 57 6.23 22.83 22.79
C ASP A 57 6.60 24.27 22.40
N SER A 58 5.66 25.01 21.83
CA SER A 58 5.92 26.36 21.29
C SER A 58 6.18 27.40 22.37
N GLY A 59 5.80 27.12 23.63
CA GLY A 59 6.03 28.02 24.76
C GLY A 59 7.44 27.85 25.37
N SER A 60 7.91 26.62 25.54
CA SER A 60 9.23 26.34 26.14
C SER A 60 10.31 26.14 25.09
N GLY A 61 9.96 25.72 23.86
CA GLY A 61 10.92 25.31 22.85
C GLY A 61 11.47 23.89 23.03
N ASP A 62 10.99 23.16 24.04
CA ASP A 62 11.46 21.83 24.35
C ASP A 62 10.76 20.77 23.50
N MET A 63 11.49 19.72 23.15
CA MET A 63 10.92 18.51 22.57
C MET A 63 10.26 17.68 23.66
N VAL A 64 8.98 17.42 23.54
CA VAL A 64 8.16 16.70 24.54
C VAL A 64 7.30 15.61 23.90
N ALA A 65 7.05 14.55 24.66
CA ALA A 65 5.90 13.70 24.36
C ALA A 65 4.65 14.45 24.85
N VAL A 66 3.70 14.71 23.97
CA VAL A 66 2.50 15.50 24.29
C VAL A 66 1.75 14.89 25.47
N PRO A 67 1.51 15.63 26.57
CA PRO A 67 1.02 15.04 27.82
C PRO A 67 -0.44 14.59 27.82
N ASP A 68 -1.23 15.09 26.89
CA ASP A 68 -2.66 14.82 26.81
C ASP A 68 -2.95 13.39 26.36
N ASP A 69 -4.19 12.93 26.55
CA ASP A 69 -4.66 11.62 26.07
C ASP A 69 -4.95 11.67 24.56
N VAL A 70 -3.87 11.83 23.82
CA VAL A 70 -3.88 11.99 22.36
C VAL A 70 -3.05 10.91 21.68
N THR A 71 -3.45 10.55 20.48
CA THR A 71 -2.79 9.52 19.66
C THR A 71 -2.09 10.18 18.47
N ALA A 72 -0.89 9.71 18.14
CA ALA A 72 -0.19 10.18 16.95
C ALA A 72 -0.96 9.83 15.68
N VAL A 73 -0.86 10.70 14.67
CA VAL A 73 -1.48 10.55 13.36
C VAL A 73 -0.39 10.44 12.29
N GLY A 74 -0.61 9.55 11.33
CA GLY A 74 0.15 9.48 10.10
C GLY A 74 -0.76 9.53 8.88
N ALA A 75 -0.18 9.71 7.70
CA ALA A 75 -0.88 9.57 6.44
C ALA A 75 -0.41 8.33 5.69
N LEU A 76 -1.33 7.62 5.06
CA LEU A 76 -1.04 6.63 4.02
C LEU A 76 -1.20 7.34 2.68
N LEU A 77 -0.12 7.34 1.90
CA LEU A 77 -0.09 8.00 0.60
C LEU A 77 -0.55 7.06 -0.51
N PRO A 78 -1.25 7.56 -1.54
CA PRO A 78 -1.49 6.80 -2.75
C PRO A 78 -0.16 6.54 -3.49
N GLN A 79 -0.17 5.62 -4.44
CA GLN A 79 0.98 5.38 -5.30
C GLN A 79 1.30 6.64 -6.13
N GLY A 80 2.57 6.80 -6.48
CA GLY A 80 3.09 8.00 -7.14
C GLY A 80 3.68 9.03 -6.17
N PHE A 81 3.71 8.71 -4.86
CA PHE A 81 4.33 9.54 -3.83
C PHE A 81 5.28 8.73 -2.97
N THR A 82 6.38 9.35 -2.57
CA THR A 82 7.36 8.76 -1.67
C THR A 82 7.40 9.54 -0.36
N ARG A 83 7.29 8.84 0.75
CA ARG A 83 7.47 9.39 2.10
C ARG A 83 8.91 9.84 2.31
N LEU A 84 9.10 11.04 2.87
CA LEU A 84 10.39 11.54 3.33
C LEU A 84 10.59 11.28 4.82
N LEU A 85 9.56 11.52 5.65
CA LEU A 85 9.65 11.36 7.10
C LEU A 85 8.49 10.53 7.64
N LEU A 86 8.78 9.73 8.65
CA LEU A 86 7.81 9.02 9.48
C LEU A 86 7.17 9.99 10.49
N PRO A 87 5.96 9.71 11.02
CA PRO A 87 5.43 10.42 12.18
C PRO A 87 6.34 10.26 13.40
N SER A 88 6.50 11.32 14.17
CA SER A 88 7.26 11.29 15.43
C SER A 88 6.36 10.92 16.59
N TYR A 89 6.66 9.82 17.28
CA TYR A 89 5.91 9.36 18.44
C TYR A 89 6.77 8.48 19.37
N VAL A 90 6.30 8.34 20.61
CA VAL A 90 6.73 7.29 21.55
C VAL A 90 5.61 6.25 21.69
N LYS A 91 6.00 5.00 21.85
CA LYS A 91 5.04 3.92 22.16
C LYS A 91 4.66 3.99 23.64
N THR A 92 3.40 3.67 23.95
CA THR A 92 2.97 3.42 25.32
C THR A 92 3.28 1.99 25.72
N ASP A 93 3.33 1.69 27.02
CA ASP A 93 3.68 0.35 27.56
C ASP A 93 2.79 -0.81 27.10
N LYS A 94 1.65 -0.51 26.48
CA LYS A 94 0.69 -1.51 25.96
C LYS A 94 0.71 -1.62 24.44
N SER A 95 1.70 -1.04 23.78
CA SER A 95 1.68 -0.97 22.33
C SER A 95 2.02 -2.30 21.67
N GLU A 96 1.06 -2.87 20.95
CA GLU A 96 1.35 -3.84 19.90
C GLU A 96 2.13 -3.15 18.78
N SER A 97 2.89 -3.92 18.02
CA SER A 97 3.56 -3.37 16.84
C SER A 97 2.55 -3.03 15.76
N LEU A 98 2.67 -1.83 15.20
CA LEU A 98 1.82 -1.41 14.09
C LEU A 98 2.15 -2.25 12.84
N PRO A 99 1.16 -2.56 12.00
CA PRO A 99 1.41 -3.13 10.68
C PRO A 99 2.38 -2.26 9.89
N LEU A 100 3.18 -2.86 9.00
CA LEU A 100 4.14 -2.13 8.18
C LEU A 100 3.46 -1.44 7.00
N PHE A 101 2.86 -0.30 7.26
CA PHE A 101 2.41 0.63 6.23
C PHE A 101 3.37 1.81 6.08
N GLY A 102 3.23 2.51 4.95
CA GLY A 102 4.04 3.69 4.65
C GLY A 102 3.59 4.94 5.41
N TYR A 103 3.47 4.88 6.74
CA TYR A 103 3.07 6.03 7.55
C TYR A 103 3.96 7.23 7.31
N THR A 104 3.34 8.36 6.94
CA THR A 104 4.02 9.60 6.60
C THR A 104 3.69 10.67 7.64
N ALA A 105 4.67 11.48 8.01
CA ALA A 105 4.46 12.60 8.93
C ALA A 105 3.47 13.61 8.34
N VAL A 106 2.54 14.08 9.18
CA VAL A 106 1.45 15.00 8.83
C VAL A 106 1.58 16.26 9.67
N VAL A 107 1.33 17.40 9.05
CA VAL A 107 1.25 18.69 9.72
C VAL A 107 0.02 19.45 9.27
N TRP A 108 -0.47 20.37 10.12
CA TRP A 108 -1.46 21.35 9.74
C TRP A 108 -0.80 22.72 9.55
N LYS A 109 -1.00 23.31 8.39
CA LYS A 109 -0.41 24.60 8.03
C LYS A 109 -1.37 25.34 7.08
N ASP A 110 -1.50 26.65 7.25
CA ASP A 110 -2.26 27.52 6.35
C ASP A 110 -3.70 27.03 6.05
N GLY A 111 -4.36 26.41 7.04
CA GLY A 111 -5.74 25.96 6.92
C GLY A 111 -5.93 24.61 6.21
N GLN A 112 -4.88 23.83 6.00
CA GLN A 112 -4.94 22.51 5.37
C GLN A 112 -3.88 21.54 5.87
N PHE A 113 -4.05 20.26 5.56
CA PHE A 113 -3.07 19.23 5.86
C PHE A 113 -1.95 19.21 4.81
N TYR A 114 -0.73 19.00 5.30
CA TYR A 114 0.47 18.71 4.50
C TYR A 114 1.11 17.41 5.00
N VAL A 115 1.88 16.79 4.13
CA VAL A 115 2.64 15.56 4.44
C VAL A 115 4.09 15.73 4.04
N ALA A 116 5.00 15.13 4.83
CA ALA A 116 6.43 15.09 4.51
C ALA A 116 6.70 14.03 3.42
N ALA A 117 6.51 14.42 2.18
CA ALA A 117 6.56 13.53 1.03
C ALA A 117 6.98 14.25 -0.25
N GLU A 118 7.32 13.48 -1.26
CA GLU A 118 7.60 13.94 -2.62
C GLU A 118 6.77 13.16 -3.64
N GLN A 119 6.26 13.85 -4.66
CA GLN A 119 5.64 13.20 -5.80
C GLN A 119 6.73 12.63 -6.71
N THR A 120 6.70 11.32 -6.96
CA THR A 120 7.72 10.59 -7.71
C THR A 120 7.23 10.10 -9.07
N ASP A 121 5.91 10.06 -9.28
CA ASP A 121 5.29 9.59 -10.52
C ASP A 121 3.93 10.27 -10.75
N ASP A 122 3.32 10.07 -11.92
CA ASP A 122 1.95 10.49 -12.18
C ASP A 122 0.98 9.67 -11.28
N PRO A 123 0.27 10.29 -10.32
CA PRO A 123 -0.62 9.57 -9.43
C PRO A 123 -1.98 9.26 -10.08
N HIS A 124 -2.28 9.83 -11.26
CA HIS A 124 -3.61 9.72 -11.86
C HIS A 124 -4.05 8.26 -12.10
N PRO A 125 -3.23 7.36 -12.65
CA PRO A 125 -3.62 5.96 -12.84
C PRO A 125 -3.92 5.23 -11.53
N TRP A 126 -3.33 5.67 -10.42
CA TRP A 126 -3.42 5.07 -9.09
C TRP A 126 -4.39 5.78 -8.15
N ASN A 127 -5.13 6.78 -8.65
CA ASN A 127 -6.10 7.49 -7.81
C ASN A 127 -7.23 6.53 -7.42
N PRO A 128 -7.48 6.31 -6.10
CA PRO A 128 -8.56 5.43 -5.62
C PRO A 128 -9.95 5.81 -6.15
N ARG A 129 -10.19 7.08 -6.44
CA ARG A 129 -11.46 7.56 -7.03
C ARG A 129 -11.73 7.02 -8.42
N ASN A 130 -10.72 6.48 -9.11
CA ASN A 130 -10.92 5.78 -10.37
C ASN A 130 -11.46 4.35 -10.17
N CYS A 131 -11.62 3.90 -8.93
CA CYS A 131 -12.17 2.61 -8.57
C CYS A 131 -13.55 2.84 -7.91
N ASP A 132 -14.62 2.74 -8.70
CA ASP A 132 -15.98 2.77 -8.18
C ASP A 132 -16.26 1.43 -7.49
N PRO A 133 -16.57 1.40 -6.18
CA PRO A 133 -16.82 0.16 -5.45
C PRO A 133 -17.98 -0.65 -6.03
N ASP A 134 -19.06 0.00 -6.45
CA ASP A 134 -20.25 -0.68 -7.01
C ASP A 134 -19.90 -1.31 -8.37
N GLU A 135 -19.14 -0.60 -9.22
CA GLU A 135 -18.66 -1.18 -10.48
C GLU A 135 -17.70 -2.35 -10.22
N LEU A 136 -16.82 -2.23 -9.23
CA LEU A 136 -15.86 -3.27 -8.88
C LEU A 136 -16.58 -4.56 -8.45
N GLU A 137 -17.56 -4.49 -7.55
CA GLU A 137 -18.34 -5.66 -7.12
C GLU A 137 -19.01 -6.37 -8.30
N VAL A 138 -19.66 -5.62 -9.18
CA VAL A 138 -20.31 -6.18 -10.38
C VAL A 138 -19.29 -6.89 -11.29
N LYS A 139 -18.10 -6.32 -11.46
CA LYS A 139 -17.04 -6.93 -12.30
C LYS A 139 -16.43 -8.16 -11.64
N VAL A 140 -16.26 -8.15 -10.33
CA VAL A 140 -15.80 -9.31 -9.54
C VAL A 140 -16.79 -10.46 -9.70
N ASP A 141 -18.07 -10.24 -9.44
CA ASP A 141 -19.12 -11.27 -9.55
C ASP A 141 -19.18 -11.85 -10.96
N ARG A 142 -19.10 -11.00 -11.98
CA ARG A 142 -19.08 -11.44 -13.39
C ARG A 142 -17.92 -12.38 -13.67
N LEU A 143 -16.70 -12.03 -13.28
CA LEU A 143 -15.52 -12.84 -13.59
C LEU A 143 -15.47 -14.14 -12.77
N LEU A 144 -15.91 -14.09 -11.51
CA LEU A 144 -16.07 -15.30 -10.69
C LEU A 144 -17.11 -16.26 -11.29
N ALA A 145 -18.23 -15.74 -11.81
CA ALA A 145 -19.24 -16.55 -12.48
C ALA A 145 -18.75 -17.10 -13.83
N GLN A 146 -17.94 -16.34 -14.57
CA GLN A 146 -17.38 -16.75 -15.86
C GLN A 146 -16.27 -17.80 -15.70
N TYR A 147 -15.50 -17.73 -14.62
CA TYR A 147 -14.35 -18.59 -14.31
C TYR A 147 -14.44 -19.19 -12.90
N PRO A 148 -15.48 -20.01 -12.61
CA PRO A 148 -15.77 -20.45 -11.23
C PRO A 148 -14.67 -21.31 -10.62
N ASP A 149 -13.90 -22.02 -11.44
CA ASP A 149 -12.82 -22.90 -11.01
C ASP A 149 -11.44 -22.21 -10.99
N ASN A 150 -11.37 -20.93 -11.38
CA ASN A 150 -10.11 -20.18 -11.38
C ASN A 150 -9.80 -19.59 -10.00
N ARG A 151 -8.86 -20.23 -9.31
CA ARG A 151 -8.45 -19.85 -7.94
C ARG A 151 -7.76 -18.49 -7.87
N LEU A 152 -7.16 -18.04 -8.99
CA LEU A 152 -6.55 -16.68 -9.03
C LEU A 152 -7.63 -15.60 -8.93
N TYR A 153 -8.76 -15.74 -9.62
CA TYR A 153 -9.86 -14.80 -9.46
C TYR A 153 -10.44 -14.82 -8.04
N GLN A 154 -10.55 -16.01 -7.41
CA GLN A 154 -10.98 -16.10 -6.01
C GLN A 154 -10.00 -15.39 -5.06
N HIS A 155 -8.69 -15.58 -5.25
CA HIS A 155 -7.68 -14.89 -4.45
C HIS A 155 -7.67 -13.38 -4.69
N LEU A 156 -7.69 -12.95 -5.95
CA LEU A 156 -7.70 -11.53 -6.32
C LEU A 156 -8.98 -10.82 -5.87
N SER A 157 -10.13 -11.49 -5.85
CA SER A 157 -11.36 -10.90 -5.30
C SER A 157 -11.23 -10.58 -3.81
N HIS A 158 -10.61 -11.48 -3.04
CA HIS A 158 -10.30 -11.20 -1.64
C HIS A 158 -9.32 -10.02 -1.49
N CYS A 159 -8.30 -9.94 -2.33
CA CYS A 159 -7.37 -8.80 -2.31
C CYS A 159 -8.08 -7.49 -2.69
N ALA A 160 -8.95 -7.50 -3.70
CA ALA A 160 -9.66 -6.30 -4.16
C ALA A 160 -10.70 -5.79 -3.16
N LEU A 161 -11.53 -6.69 -2.62
CA LEU A 161 -12.66 -6.33 -1.76
C LEU A 161 -12.30 -6.31 -0.27
N GLY A 162 -11.35 -7.14 0.18
CA GLY A 162 -10.97 -7.25 1.59
C GLY A 162 -9.78 -6.39 1.98
N TYR A 163 -8.79 -6.25 1.10
CA TYR A 163 -7.60 -5.40 1.34
C TYR A 163 -7.66 -4.07 0.59
N GLU A 164 -8.70 -3.81 -0.19
CA GLU A 164 -8.82 -2.61 -1.05
C GLU A 164 -7.59 -2.41 -1.96
N CYS A 165 -7.00 -3.53 -2.41
CA CYS A 165 -5.80 -3.51 -3.24
C CYS A 165 -6.12 -3.01 -4.64
N LEU A 166 -5.64 -1.82 -4.99
CA LEU A 166 -5.91 -1.18 -6.28
C LEU A 166 -5.41 -2.02 -7.47
N THR A 167 -4.27 -2.70 -7.34
CA THR A 167 -3.75 -3.58 -8.40
C THR A 167 -4.69 -4.77 -8.65
N ALA A 168 -5.24 -5.36 -7.58
CA ALA A 168 -6.25 -6.42 -7.72
C ALA A 168 -7.56 -5.88 -8.30
N SER A 169 -8.02 -4.71 -7.83
CA SER A 169 -9.20 -4.02 -8.37
C SER A 169 -9.05 -3.71 -9.87
N ASN A 170 -7.89 -3.20 -10.27
CA ASN A 170 -7.57 -2.94 -11.67
C ASN A 170 -7.64 -4.19 -12.55
N THR A 171 -7.31 -5.38 -12.00
CA THR A 171 -7.45 -6.64 -12.73
C THR A 171 -8.90 -6.89 -13.14
N PHE A 172 -9.85 -6.67 -12.23
CA PHE A 172 -11.28 -6.82 -12.49
C PHE A 172 -11.85 -5.70 -13.36
N LEU A 173 -11.43 -4.47 -13.12
CA LEU A 173 -11.84 -3.29 -13.88
C LEU A 173 -11.20 -3.22 -15.28
N GLN A 174 -10.23 -4.09 -15.59
CA GLN A 174 -9.50 -4.13 -16.87
C GLN A 174 -8.86 -2.79 -17.21
N ARG A 175 -8.19 -2.18 -16.24
CA ARG A 175 -7.55 -0.86 -16.40
C ARG A 175 -6.15 -0.86 -15.79
N TRP A 176 -5.28 -0.01 -16.34
CA TRP A 176 -3.94 0.24 -15.85
C TRP A 176 -3.18 -1.05 -15.49
N GLU A 177 -2.53 -1.11 -14.31
CA GLU A 177 -1.75 -2.26 -13.88
C GLU A 177 -2.59 -3.21 -13.03
N GLY A 178 -2.80 -4.42 -13.53
CA GLY A 178 -3.41 -5.55 -12.82
C GLY A 178 -2.38 -6.55 -12.35
N ALA A 179 -2.79 -7.49 -11.48
CA ALA A 179 -1.95 -8.54 -10.91
C ALA A 179 -2.30 -9.93 -11.43
N VAL A 180 -1.27 -10.76 -11.57
CA VAL A 180 -1.42 -12.21 -11.78
C VAL A 180 -0.41 -12.96 -10.89
N PRO A 181 -0.75 -13.20 -9.62
CA PRO A 181 0.15 -13.87 -8.68
C PRO A 181 0.35 -15.33 -9.05
N VAL A 182 1.59 -15.84 -8.93
CA VAL A 182 1.96 -17.20 -9.33
C VAL A 182 2.79 -17.96 -8.31
N SER A 183 3.42 -17.26 -7.37
CA SER A 183 4.35 -17.86 -6.41
C SER A 183 3.86 -17.79 -4.97
N ALA A 184 3.65 -18.95 -4.35
CA ALA A 184 3.39 -19.05 -2.92
C ALA A 184 4.64 -18.92 -2.04
N THR A 185 5.84 -18.98 -2.64
CA THR A 185 7.13 -19.00 -1.93
C THR A 185 8.06 -17.90 -2.43
N CYS A 186 8.97 -17.47 -1.57
CA CYS A 186 10.01 -16.50 -1.90
C CYS A 186 11.38 -17.04 -1.48
N ASN A 187 12.41 -16.71 -2.24
CA ASN A 187 13.81 -17.00 -1.93
C ASN A 187 14.52 -15.85 -1.18
N ALA A 188 13.77 -14.83 -0.77
CA ALA A 188 14.25 -13.70 0.02
C ALA A 188 13.47 -13.54 1.33
N GLY A 189 14.14 -13.08 2.39
CA GLY A 189 13.55 -12.73 3.68
C GLY A 189 13.58 -11.23 3.90
N CYS A 190 12.75 -10.48 3.15
CA CYS A 190 12.73 -9.02 3.23
C CYS A 190 12.05 -8.54 4.50
N HIS A 191 12.72 -7.71 5.31
CA HIS A 191 12.05 -6.92 6.33
C HIS A 191 11.06 -5.97 5.66
N GLY A 192 9.80 -5.97 6.14
CA GLY A 192 8.75 -5.16 5.55
C GLY A 192 8.07 -5.79 4.33
N CYS A 193 8.22 -7.09 4.10
CA CYS A 193 7.40 -7.81 3.14
C CYS A 193 5.92 -7.70 3.50
N ILE A 194 5.08 -7.26 2.56
CA ILE A 194 3.67 -7.02 2.84
C ILE A 194 2.84 -8.31 2.98
N SER A 195 3.34 -9.45 2.50
CA SER A 195 2.61 -10.72 2.49
C SER A 195 3.20 -11.81 3.39
N GLU A 196 4.39 -11.61 3.92
CA GLU A 196 5.04 -12.56 4.85
C GLU A 196 6.06 -11.84 5.71
N GLN A 197 5.93 -11.96 7.02
CA GLN A 197 6.92 -11.51 7.98
C GLN A 197 7.42 -12.70 8.78
N PRO A 198 8.70 -12.75 9.14
CA PRO A 198 9.21 -13.72 10.09
C PRO A 198 8.47 -13.62 11.44
N ASP A 199 8.27 -14.74 12.12
CA ASP A 199 7.57 -14.80 13.42
C ASP A 199 8.21 -13.89 14.47
N ASP A 200 9.51 -13.65 14.39
CA ASP A 200 10.30 -12.80 15.28
C ASP A 200 10.41 -11.34 14.84
N SER A 201 9.75 -10.95 13.75
CA SER A 201 9.80 -9.56 13.23
C SER A 201 9.19 -8.54 14.17
N GLY A 202 8.29 -8.98 15.05
CA GLY A 202 7.57 -8.12 16.00
C GLY A 202 6.41 -7.32 15.40
N PHE A 203 6.05 -7.55 14.12
CA PHE A 203 4.89 -6.93 13.46
C PHE A 203 4.27 -7.88 12.43
N PRO A 204 2.93 -7.83 12.26
CA PRO A 204 2.23 -8.68 11.31
C PRO A 204 2.44 -8.22 9.87
N ALA A 205 2.34 -9.16 8.92
CA ALA A 205 2.22 -8.81 7.51
C ALA A 205 0.85 -8.19 7.24
N PRO A 206 0.78 -7.06 6.47
CA PRO A 206 -0.50 -6.41 6.17
C PRO A 206 -1.45 -7.23 5.30
N GLN A 207 -0.92 -8.14 4.51
CA GLN A 207 -1.68 -9.00 3.59
C GLN A 207 -1.28 -10.46 3.79
N THR A 208 -2.13 -11.36 3.33
CA THR A 208 -1.83 -12.80 3.29
C THR A 208 -1.31 -13.19 1.92
N ARG A 209 -0.15 -13.83 1.87
CA ARG A 209 0.40 -14.41 0.65
C ARG A 209 -0.50 -15.53 0.12
N MET A 210 -0.61 -15.65 -1.20
CA MET A 210 -1.25 -16.81 -1.83
C MET A 210 -0.62 -18.11 -1.33
N ASN A 211 -1.44 -19.14 -1.14
CA ASN A 211 -1.02 -20.44 -0.56
C ASN A 211 -1.18 -21.62 -1.52
N PHE A 212 -1.34 -21.37 -2.81
CA PHE A 212 -1.50 -22.39 -3.84
C PHE A 212 -0.63 -22.10 -5.05
N LYS A 213 -0.40 -23.13 -5.86
CA LYS A 213 0.26 -23.03 -7.16
C LYS A 213 -0.80 -23.01 -8.25
N PRO A 214 -0.93 -21.92 -9.05
CA PRO A 214 -1.89 -21.87 -10.14
C PRO A 214 -1.47 -22.76 -11.30
N THR A 215 -2.40 -23.04 -12.20
CA THR A 215 -2.13 -23.68 -13.49
C THR A 215 -1.82 -22.62 -14.55
N VAL A 216 -1.21 -23.05 -15.66
CA VAL A 216 -0.97 -22.18 -16.83
C VAL A 216 -2.29 -21.62 -17.35
N GLU A 217 -3.35 -22.43 -17.36
CA GLU A 217 -4.69 -22.02 -17.82
C GLU A 217 -5.29 -20.92 -16.95
N GLU A 218 -5.23 -21.05 -15.61
CA GLU A 218 -5.68 -20.00 -14.68
C GLU A 218 -4.96 -18.67 -14.94
N ILE A 219 -3.64 -18.72 -15.14
CA ILE A 219 -2.82 -17.54 -15.46
C ILE A 219 -3.25 -16.92 -16.79
N VAL A 220 -3.39 -17.74 -17.85
CA VAL A 220 -3.77 -17.28 -19.19
C VAL A 220 -5.14 -16.62 -19.18
N GLN A 221 -6.13 -17.18 -18.47
CA GLN A 221 -7.47 -16.60 -18.34
C GLN A 221 -7.43 -15.20 -17.74
N VAL A 222 -6.70 -15.00 -16.62
CA VAL A 222 -6.57 -13.68 -15.98
C VAL A 222 -5.86 -12.69 -16.90
N MET A 223 -4.74 -13.11 -17.51
CA MET A 223 -3.98 -12.24 -18.40
C MET A 223 -4.77 -11.80 -19.63
N LEU A 224 -5.47 -12.72 -20.29
CA LEU A 224 -6.24 -12.41 -21.49
C LEU A 224 -7.41 -11.46 -21.21
N GLU A 225 -8.10 -11.63 -20.08
CA GLU A 225 -9.19 -10.73 -19.71
C GLU A 225 -8.68 -9.32 -19.43
N HIS A 226 -7.60 -9.18 -18.68
CA HIS A 226 -7.03 -7.86 -18.35
C HIS A 226 -6.43 -7.18 -19.59
N LEU A 227 -5.72 -7.91 -20.43
CA LEU A 227 -5.08 -7.39 -21.65
C LEU A 227 -6.03 -7.07 -22.79
N ARG A 228 -7.35 -7.09 -22.59
CA ARG A 228 -8.34 -6.58 -23.57
C ARG A 228 -8.22 -5.06 -23.75
N ALA A 229 -7.83 -4.34 -22.69
CA ALA A 229 -7.54 -2.92 -22.78
C ALA A 229 -6.14 -2.69 -23.39
N PRO A 230 -6.00 -1.85 -24.43
CA PRO A 230 -4.73 -1.71 -25.17
C PRO A 230 -3.58 -1.17 -24.33
N ASP A 231 -3.86 -0.29 -23.36
CA ASP A 231 -2.87 0.37 -22.51
C ASP A 231 -2.73 -0.29 -21.12
N SER A 232 -3.30 -1.50 -20.95
CA SER A 232 -3.21 -2.23 -19.70
C SER A 232 -1.83 -2.86 -19.51
N ILE A 233 -1.44 -2.99 -18.25
CA ILE A 233 -0.24 -3.71 -17.80
C ILE A 233 -0.70 -4.87 -16.93
N ILE A 234 -0.21 -6.09 -17.18
CA ILE A 234 -0.42 -7.23 -16.29
C ILE A 234 0.92 -7.63 -15.66
N SER A 235 0.98 -7.65 -14.34
CA SER A 235 2.22 -7.80 -13.58
C SER A 235 2.25 -9.07 -12.76
N PHE A 236 3.35 -9.81 -12.89
CA PHE A 236 3.80 -10.82 -11.93
C PHE A 236 4.64 -10.15 -10.84
N GLY A 237 4.76 -10.74 -9.65
CA GLY A 237 5.61 -10.25 -8.58
C GLY A 237 5.00 -9.08 -7.81
N GLN A 238 3.67 -9.06 -7.67
CA GLN A 238 2.98 -8.12 -6.82
C GLN A 238 3.07 -8.55 -5.34
N GLY A 239 2.80 -7.65 -4.42
CA GLY A 239 3.01 -7.88 -2.99
C GLY A 239 2.26 -9.07 -2.37
N CYS A 240 1.20 -9.58 -3.01
CA CYS A 240 0.40 -10.72 -2.53
C CYS A 240 1.01 -12.09 -2.87
N GLU A 241 2.16 -12.13 -3.52
CA GLU A 241 2.87 -13.36 -3.87
C GLU A 241 4.33 -13.36 -3.40
N GLY A 242 5.02 -14.49 -3.58
CA GLY A 242 6.47 -14.61 -3.40
C GLY A 242 7.27 -14.18 -4.63
N GLU A 243 8.42 -14.80 -4.84
CA GLU A 243 9.31 -14.48 -5.96
C GLU A 243 8.85 -15.19 -7.25
N PRO A 244 8.39 -14.44 -8.30
CA PRO A 244 7.86 -15.02 -9.52
C PRO A 244 8.90 -15.75 -10.36
N SER A 245 10.20 -15.39 -10.29
CA SER A 245 11.26 -16.08 -11.06
C SER A 245 11.37 -17.56 -10.71
N THR A 246 11.04 -17.94 -9.46
CA THR A 246 10.99 -19.34 -9.03
C THR A 246 9.92 -20.14 -9.76
N MET A 247 8.96 -19.46 -10.40
CA MET A 247 7.84 -20.06 -11.14
C MET A 247 7.97 -19.90 -12.67
N ALA A 248 9.19 -19.70 -13.18
CA ALA A 248 9.47 -19.56 -14.62
C ALA A 248 8.84 -20.68 -15.48
N GLY A 249 8.75 -21.90 -14.95
CA GLY A 249 8.10 -23.04 -15.60
C GLY A 249 6.59 -22.88 -15.85
N LEU A 250 5.91 -21.94 -15.15
CA LEU A 250 4.51 -21.54 -15.38
C LEU A 250 4.42 -20.24 -16.18
N ILE A 251 5.24 -19.25 -15.83
CA ILE A 251 5.21 -17.91 -16.44
C ILE A 251 5.53 -17.98 -17.94
N VAL A 252 6.59 -18.69 -18.32
CA VAL A 252 7.04 -18.74 -19.72
C VAL A 252 5.99 -19.37 -20.66
N PRO A 253 5.39 -20.55 -20.36
CA PRO A 253 4.31 -21.07 -21.15
C PRO A 253 3.08 -20.16 -21.22
N ALA A 254 2.67 -19.57 -20.09
CA ALA A 254 1.54 -18.66 -20.04
C ALA A 254 1.75 -17.42 -20.93
N ILE A 255 2.92 -16.77 -20.84
CA ILE A 255 3.25 -15.62 -21.70
C ILE A 255 3.26 -16.01 -23.18
N ARG A 256 3.83 -17.15 -23.53
CA ARG A 256 3.84 -17.64 -24.92
C ARG A 256 2.43 -17.84 -25.45
N GLU A 257 1.55 -18.46 -24.66
CA GLU A 257 0.17 -18.68 -25.04
C GLU A 257 -0.60 -17.37 -25.18
N VAL A 258 -0.51 -16.46 -24.20
CA VAL A 258 -1.13 -15.14 -24.24
C VAL A 258 -0.66 -14.35 -25.45
N ARG A 259 0.66 -14.28 -25.71
CA ARG A 259 1.20 -13.54 -26.86
C ARG A 259 0.93 -14.20 -28.21
N GLY A 260 0.56 -15.49 -28.23
CA GLY A 260 -0.01 -16.17 -29.38
C GLY A 260 -1.42 -15.71 -29.72
N ARG A 261 -2.19 -15.22 -28.73
CA ARG A 261 -3.59 -14.80 -28.87
C ARG A 261 -3.80 -13.29 -28.96
N THR A 262 -2.94 -12.48 -28.28
CA THR A 262 -3.05 -11.02 -28.26
C THR A 262 -1.68 -10.33 -28.30
N LYS A 263 -1.66 -9.13 -28.92
CA LYS A 263 -0.51 -8.18 -28.88
C LYS A 263 -0.82 -6.97 -28.03
N LEU A 264 -2.04 -6.88 -27.45
CA LEU A 264 -2.46 -5.74 -26.64
C LEU A 264 -1.76 -5.74 -25.30
N GLY A 265 -1.65 -4.55 -24.72
CA GLY A 265 -1.13 -4.30 -23.38
C GLY A 265 0.32 -4.76 -23.15
N TYR A 266 0.77 -4.59 -21.93
CA TYR A 266 2.14 -4.89 -21.52
C TYR A 266 2.14 -6.01 -20.48
N ILE A 267 3.21 -6.80 -20.47
CA ILE A 267 3.47 -7.81 -19.44
C ILE A 267 4.69 -7.38 -18.68
N ASN A 268 4.56 -7.23 -17.38
CA ASN A 268 5.62 -6.85 -16.46
C ASN A 268 5.94 -7.97 -15.47
N ILE A 269 7.18 -8.03 -15.01
CA ILE A 269 7.63 -8.98 -13.97
C ILE A 269 8.47 -8.20 -12.96
N ASN A 270 7.96 -8.05 -11.75
CA ASN A 270 8.71 -7.55 -10.61
C ASN A 270 9.41 -8.74 -9.94
N THR A 271 10.72 -8.71 -9.87
CA THR A 271 11.53 -9.84 -9.37
C THR A 271 12.76 -9.33 -8.63
N ASN A 272 13.18 -10.05 -7.61
CA ASN A 272 14.47 -9.81 -6.95
C ASN A 272 15.66 -10.34 -7.76
N ALA A 273 15.38 -11.00 -8.89
CA ALA A 273 16.37 -11.63 -9.79
C ALA A 273 17.34 -12.61 -9.09
N GLY A 274 17.04 -13.06 -7.89
CA GLY A 274 17.81 -14.03 -7.13
C GLY A 274 17.43 -15.45 -7.56
N LEU A 275 18.31 -16.14 -8.28
CA LEU A 275 18.20 -17.56 -8.63
C LEU A 275 19.17 -18.38 -7.79
#